data_7c378d0136805adfff02385641b119d6
#
_entry.id   7c378d0136805adfff02385641b119d6
#
_cell.length_a   1.000
_cell.length_b   1.000
_cell.length_c   1.000
_cell.angle_alpha   90.00
_cell.angle_beta   90.00
_cell.angle_gamma   90.00
#
_symmetry.space_group_name_H-M   'P 1'
#
loop_
_entity.id
_entity.type
_entity.pdbx_description
1 polymer ?
#
loop_
_entity_poly.entity_id
_entity_poly.type
_entity_poly.pdbx_seq_one_letter_code
_entity_poly.pdbx_strand_id
1 'polypeptide(L)'
;MTIEMTESKEPKVIKANYMLQNKVGAGPLDRNAVDRCQDVMDNNDVDFAPLGMEYLNKLKEAIDKTKSGDLTKDQAVQAMTEPVMQLKANAATFRYTLIGNLANVMLSFLEAVSEIDKVVIEIV
;
A
#
# COMPACT_ATOMS: atom_id res chain seq x y z
N MET A 1 45.31 -12.52 -9.59
CA MET A 1 44.16 -11.87 -8.99
C MET A 1 43.84 -10.63 -9.79
N THR A 2 42.93 -10.75 -10.73
CA THR A 2 42.47 -9.62 -11.52
C THR A 2 41.40 -8.90 -10.71
N ILE A 3 41.74 -7.71 -10.24
CA ILE A 3 40.73 -6.79 -9.69
C ILE A 3 39.97 -6.28 -10.92
N GLU A 4 38.76 -6.76 -11.13
CA GLU A 4 37.85 -6.11 -12.04
C GLU A 4 37.59 -4.72 -11.51
N MET A 5 38.21 -3.73 -12.16
CA MET A 5 37.85 -2.34 -11.95
C MET A 5 36.39 -2.20 -12.41
N THR A 6 35.47 -2.12 -11.45
CA THR A 6 34.12 -1.69 -11.72
C THR A 6 34.22 -0.36 -12.47
N GLU A 7 33.79 -0.37 -13.73
CA GLU A 7 33.62 0.85 -14.49
C GLU A 7 32.86 1.84 -13.61
N SER A 8 33.54 2.88 -13.20
CA SER A 8 32.88 4.00 -12.53
C SER A 8 31.94 4.61 -13.55
N LYS A 9 30.65 4.28 -13.44
CA LYS A 9 29.63 4.93 -14.26
C LYS A 9 29.73 6.43 -13.97
N GLU A 10 30.17 7.18 -14.96
CA GLU A 10 30.19 8.64 -14.86
C GLU A 10 28.81 9.12 -14.42
N PRO A 11 28.73 10.10 -13.51
CA PRO A 11 27.46 10.63 -13.03
C PRO A 11 26.68 11.21 -14.22
N LYS A 12 25.51 10.64 -14.48
CA LYS A 12 24.65 11.12 -15.56
C LYS A 12 23.89 12.35 -15.09
N VAL A 13 24.17 13.48 -15.71
CA VAL A 13 23.38 14.70 -15.48
C VAL A 13 22.05 14.58 -16.21
N ILE A 14 20.95 14.52 -15.45
CA ILE A 14 19.59 14.50 -15.96
C ILE A 14 18.98 15.88 -15.83
N LYS A 15 18.46 16.42 -16.94
CA LYS A 15 17.75 17.71 -16.93
C LYS A 15 16.47 17.57 -16.09
N ALA A 16 16.29 18.49 -15.14
CA ALA A 16 15.09 18.51 -14.30
C ALA A 16 13.80 18.69 -15.14
N ASN A 17 12.77 17.95 -14.77
CA ASN A 17 11.45 18.08 -15.39
C ASN A 17 10.61 19.09 -14.61
N TYR A 18 10.35 20.23 -15.20
CA TYR A 18 9.57 21.31 -14.59
C TYR A 18 8.06 21.27 -14.90
N MET A 19 7.57 20.20 -15.53
CA MET A 19 6.15 20.13 -15.93
C MET A 19 5.19 20.31 -14.74
N LEU A 20 5.49 19.69 -13.61
CA LEU A 20 4.66 19.81 -12.41
C LEU A 20 4.72 21.23 -11.85
N GLN A 21 5.92 21.81 -11.76
CA GLN A 21 6.12 23.16 -11.29
C GLN A 21 5.40 24.18 -12.17
N ASN A 22 5.42 24.00 -13.49
CA ASN A 22 4.69 24.86 -14.43
C ASN A 22 3.17 24.78 -14.26
N LYS A 23 2.66 23.63 -13.83
CA LYS A 23 1.21 23.44 -13.57
C LYS A 23 0.75 24.03 -12.23
N VAL A 24 1.55 23.87 -11.19
CA VAL A 24 1.20 24.30 -9.81
C VAL A 24 1.76 25.67 -9.44
N GLY A 25 2.68 26.23 -10.22
CA GLY A 25 3.35 27.50 -9.93
C GLY A 25 4.60 27.33 -9.07
N ALA A 26 5.38 28.39 -9.00
CA ALA A 26 6.66 28.47 -8.26
C ALA A 26 6.55 29.47 -7.10
N GLY A 27 5.56 29.33 -6.27
CA GLY A 27 5.37 30.18 -5.09
C GLY A 27 5.71 29.47 -3.79
N PRO A 28 5.92 30.22 -2.69
CA PRO A 28 6.00 29.62 -1.37
C PRO A 28 4.70 28.89 -1.02
N LEU A 29 4.83 27.81 -0.28
CA LEU A 29 3.69 27.04 0.20
C LEU A 29 2.80 27.94 1.08
N ASP A 30 1.51 28.05 0.76
CA ASP A 30 0.57 28.75 1.62
C ASP A 30 0.30 27.91 2.88
N ARG A 31 0.89 28.30 3.99
CA ARG A 31 0.72 27.61 5.27
C ARG A 31 -0.73 27.59 5.73
N ASN A 32 -1.50 28.63 5.44
CA ASN A 32 -2.92 28.69 5.78
C ASN A 32 -3.74 27.65 5.02
N ALA A 33 -3.36 27.37 3.75
CA ALA A 33 -3.98 26.32 2.97
C ALA A 33 -3.66 24.93 3.55
N VAL A 34 -2.41 24.70 3.94
CA VAL A 34 -1.98 23.46 4.59
C VAL A 34 -2.70 23.25 5.92
N ASP A 35 -2.78 24.29 6.76
CA ASP A 35 -3.48 24.24 8.05
C ASP A 35 -4.98 23.93 7.88
N ARG A 36 -5.63 24.53 6.89
CA ARG A 36 -7.04 24.21 6.56
C ARG A 36 -7.21 22.77 6.10
N CYS A 37 -6.30 22.24 5.28
CA CYS A 37 -6.32 20.83 4.88
C CYS A 37 -6.13 19.91 6.09
N GLN A 38 -5.22 20.27 6.99
CA GLN A 38 -4.99 19.50 8.22
C GLN A 38 -6.22 19.53 9.13
N ASP A 39 -6.85 20.68 9.31
CA ASP A 39 -8.08 20.81 10.09
C ASP A 39 -9.22 19.96 9.53
N VAL A 40 -9.39 19.92 8.20
CA VAL A 40 -10.40 19.04 7.56
C VAL A 40 -10.11 17.58 7.83
N MET A 41 -8.85 17.16 7.76
CA MET A 41 -8.45 15.77 8.07
C MET A 41 -8.63 15.45 9.55
N ASP A 42 -8.31 16.38 10.45
CA ASP A 42 -8.40 16.19 11.90
C ASP A 42 -9.83 16.15 12.41
N ASN A 43 -10.72 16.90 11.77
CA ASN A 43 -12.16 16.96 12.11
C ASN A 43 -13.02 16.08 11.19
N ASN A 44 -12.42 15.10 10.53
CA ASN A 44 -13.13 14.19 9.66
C ASN A 44 -13.99 13.22 10.49
N ASP A 45 -15.31 13.37 10.40
CA ASP A 45 -16.30 12.53 11.08
C ASP A 45 -16.65 11.23 10.32
N VAL A 46 -15.97 10.97 9.20
CA VAL A 46 -16.19 9.74 8.43
C VAL A 46 -15.74 8.53 9.24
N ASP A 47 -16.67 7.61 9.46
CA ASP A 47 -16.39 6.37 10.15
C ASP A 47 -15.66 5.39 9.18
N PHE A 48 -14.49 4.94 9.60
CA PHE A 48 -13.71 3.95 8.87
C PHE A 48 -14.31 2.53 8.96
N ALA A 49 -15.08 2.23 10.00
CA ALA A 49 -15.55 0.87 10.28
C ALA A 49 -16.33 0.24 9.12
N PRO A 50 -17.29 0.91 8.47
CA PRO A 50 -18.00 0.35 7.31
C PRO A 50 -17.07 0.03 6.15
N LEU A 51 -16.13 0.92 5.84
CA LEU A 51 -15.14 0.74 4.77
C LEU A 51 -14.16 -0.40 5.11
N GLY A 52 -13.69 -0.45 6.35
CA GLY A 52 -12.84 -1.52 6.84
C GLY A 52 -13.52 -2.89 6.75
N MET A 53 -14.79 -2.97 7.12
CA MET A 53 -15.58 -4.19 7.01
C MET A 53 -15.78 -4.63 5.55
N GLU A 54 -15.94 -3.69 4.64
CA GLU A 54 -16.00 -4.01 3.19
C GLU A 54 -14.72 -4.69 2.72
N TYR A 55 -13.56 -4.15 3.07
CA TYR A 55 -12.28 -4.76 2.71
C TYR A 55 -12.04 -6.11 3.39
N LEU A 56 -12.45 -6.28 4.63
CA LEU A 56 -12.39 -7.57 5.33
C LEU A 56 -13.29 -8.61 4.68
N ASN A 57 -14.48 -8.23 4.23
CA ASN A 57 -15.36 -9.12 3.50
C ASN A 57 -14.77 -9.53 2.14
N LYS A 58 -14.14 -8.61 1.41
CA LYS A 58 -13.42 -8.92 0.17
C LYS A 58 -12.26 -9.89 0.41
N LEU A 59 -11.52 -9.70 1.48
CA LEU A 59 -10.45 -10.62 1.88
C LEU A 59 -11.00 -12.01 2.22
N LYS A 60 -12.10 -12.08 2.96
CA LYS A 60 -12.78 -13.33 3.28
C LYS A 60 -13.26 -14.08 2.04
N GLU A 61 -13.87 -13.37 1.09
CA GLU A 61 -14.27 -13.96 -0.20
C GLU A 61 -13.06 -14.51 -0.97
N ALA A 62 -11.95 -13.79 -0.99
CA ALA A 62 -10.72 -14.25 -1.63
C ALA A 62 -10.18 -15.53 -0.97
N ILE A 63 -10.22 -15.60 0.36
CA ILE A 63 -9.82 -16.79 1.12
C ILE A 63 -10.75 -17.98 0.81
N ASP A 64 -12.06 -17.77 0.80
CA ASP A 64 -13.05 -18.80 0.50
C ASP A 64 -12.88 -19.34 -0.92
N LYS A 65 -12.67 -18.47 -1.91
CA LYS A 65 -12.39 -18.87 -3.29
C LYS A 65 -11.08 -19.65 -3.42
N THR A 66 -10.07 -19.28 -2.65
CA THR A 66 -8.78 -20.00 -2.63
C THR A 66 -8.94 -21.39 -2.03
N LYS A 67 -9.73 -21.53 -0.95
CA LYS A 67 -10.03 -22.83 -0.33
C LYS A 67 -10.83 -23.76 -1.24
N SER A 68 -11.72 -23.20 -2.05
CA SER A 68 -12.51 -23.98 -3.02
C SER A 68 -11.72 -24.40 -4.26
N GLY A 69 -10.51 -23.86 -4.46
CA GLY A 69 -9.67 -24.17 -5.60
C GLY A 69 -10.02 -23.43 -6.89
N ASP A 70 -10.88 -22.41 -6.83
CA ASP A 70 -11.32 -21.63 -8.00
C ASP A 70 -10.24 -20.67 -8.53
N LEU A 71 -9.21 -20.37 -7.72
CA LEU A 71 -8.14 -19.46 -8.05
C LEU A 71 -6.80 -20.19 -8.22
N THR A 72 -6.04 -19.78 -9.22
CA THR A 72 -4.62 -20.17 -9.31
C THR A 72 -3.83 -19.51 -8.17
N LYS A 73 -2.62 -20.01 -7.91
CA LYS A 73 -1.74 -19.46 -6.88
C LYS A 73 -1.53 -17.94 -7.01
N ASP A 74 -1.17 -17.47 -8.21
CA ASP A 74 -0.92 -16.05 -8.46
C ASP A 74 -2.20 -15.22 -8.31
N GLN A 75 -3.32 -15.73 -8.79
CA GLN A 75 -4.63 -15.09 -8.60
C GLN A 75 -5.04 -15.04 -7.13
N ALA A 76 -4.77 -16.08 -6.35
CA ALA A 76 -5.07 -16.12 -4.93
C ALA A 76 -4.25 -15.09 -4.14
N VAL A 77 -2.94 -15.00 -4.39
CA VAL A 77 -2.07 -13.99 -3.77
C VAL A 77 -2.56 -12.59 -4.12
N GLN A 78 -2.85 -12.31 -5.38
CA GLN A 78 -3.35 -11.01 -5.81
C GLN A 78 -4.70 -10.67 -5.18
N ALA A 79 -5.63 -11.60 -5.15
CA ALA A 79 -6.96 -11.40 -4.58
C ALA A 79 -6.93 -11.14 -3.07
N MET A 80 -5.97 -11.71 -2.35
CA MET A 80 -5.75 -11.45 -0.92
C MET A 80 -4.97 -10.15 -0.68
N THR A 81 -4.02 -9.81 -1.55
CA THR A 81 -3.16 -8.65 -1.40
C THR A 81 -3.93 -7.34 -1.56
N GLU A 82 -4.82 -7.26 -2.53
CA GLU A 82 -5.54 -6.03 -2.86
C GLU A 82 -6.37 -5.48 -1.68
N PRO A 83 -7.25 -6.25 -1.00
CA PRO A 83 -7.99 -5.74 0.16
C PRO A 83 -7.08 -5.33 1.32
N VAL A 84 -5.98 -6.04 1.54
CA VAL A 84 -5.01 -5.73 2.62
C VAL A 84 -4.27 -4.44 2.32
N MET A 85 -3.89 -4.17 1.07
CA MET A 85 -3.32 -2.89 0.65
C MET A 85 -4.27 -1.73 0.88
N GLN A 86 -5.55 -1.90 0.56
CA GLN A 86 -6.59 -0.90 0.80
C GLN A 86 -6.79 -0.64 2.30
N LEU A 87 -6.80 -1.68 3.12
CA LEU A 87 -6.83 -1.54 4.58
C LEU A 87 -5.64 -0.75 5.11
N LYS A 88 -4.43 -1.06 4.65
CA LYS A 88 -3.21 -0.35 5.04
C LYS A 88 -3.29 1.14 4.68
N ALA A 89 -3.66 1.45 3.45
CA ALA A 89 -3.73 2.83 2.96
C ALA A 89 -4.77 3.66 3.71
N ASN A 90 -5.97 3.12 3.89
CA ASN A 90 -7.07 3.82 4.56
C ASN A 90 -6.89 3.89 6.08
N ALA A 91 -6.30 2.87 6.69
CA ALA A 91 -6.00 2.89 8.12
C ALA A 91 -5.07 4.05 8.50
N ALA A 92 -4.07 4.34 7.66
CA ALA A 92 -3.19 5.50 7.87
C ALA A 92 -3.96 6.82 7.80
N THR A 93 -4.87 6.97 6.83
CA THR A 93 -5.70 8.17 6.66
C THR A 93 -6.64 8.41 7.85
N PHE A 94 -7.23 7.36 8.39
CA PHE A 94 -8.17 7.42 9.52
C PHE A 94 -7.50 7.21 10.89
N ARG A 95 -6.16 7.15 10.94
CA ARG A 95 -5.35 7.00 12.16
C ARG A 95 -5.56 5.69 12.94
N TYR A 96 -5.96 4.63 12.28
CA TYR A 96 -6.06 3.28 12.85
C TYR A 96 -4.70 2.57 12.77
N THR A 97 -3.76 2.97 13.61
CA THR A 97 -2.37 2.52 13.56
C THR A 97 -2.23 1.00 13.70
N LEU A 98 -3.00 0.37 14.58
CA LEU A 98 -2.97 -1.08 14.77
C LEU A 98 -3.37 -1.84 13.51
N ILE A 99 -4.44 -1.42 12.86
CA ILE A 99 -4.91 -2.03 11.60
C ILE A 99 -3.85 -1.86 10.50
N GLY A 100 -3.27 -0.67 10.40
CA GLY A 100 -2.19 -0.39 9.46
C GLY A 100 -0.96 -1.27 9.67
N ASN A 101 -0.56 -1.49 10.91
CA ASN A 101 0.57 -2.35 11.26
C ASN A 101 0.29 -3.82 10.97
N LEU A 102 -0.89 -4.32 11.31
CA LEU A 102 -1.32 -5.67 10.96
C LEU A 102 -1.36 -5.89 9.45
N ALA A 103 -1.95 -4.96 8.72
CA ALA A 103 -1.99 -5.01 7.26
C ALA A 103 -0.59 -5.04 6.65
N ASN A 104 0.35 -4.27 7.20
CA ASN A 104 1.73 -4.28 6.75
C ASN A 104 2.42 -5.64 6.98
N VAL A 105 2.19 -6.27 8.12
CA VAL A 105 2.71 -7.61 8.41
C VAL A 105 2.11 -8.64 7.46
N MET A 106 0.81 -8.58 7.20
CA MET A 106 0.12 -9.46 6.25
C MET A 106 0.65 -9.30 4.83
N LEU A 107 0.89 -8.07 4.38
CA LEU A 107 1.47 -7.80 3.07
C LEU A 107 2.87 -8.40 2.93
N SER A 108 3.73 -8.18 3.92
CA SER A 108 5.08 -8.74 3.92
C SER A 108 5.05 -10.27 3.89
N PHE A 109 4.11 -10.88 4.59
CA PHE A 109 3.90 -12.32 4.57
C PHE A 109 3.44 -12.82 3.19
N LEU A 110 2.46 -12.18 2.58
CA LEU A 110 1.95 -12.54 1.25
C LEU A 110 3.01 -12.38 0.16
N GLU A 111 3.86 -11.36 0.26
CA GLU A 111 4.99 -11.15 -0.66
C GLU A 111 6.06 -12.25 -0.54
N ALA A 112 6.28 -12.74 0.68
CA ALA A 112 7.28 -13.78 0.95
C ALA A 112 6.81 -15.20 0.61
N VAL A 113 5.50 -15.41 0.46
CA VAL A 113 4.92 -16.73 0.22
C VAL A 113 5.16 -17.17 -1.22
N SER A 114 5.84 -18.30 -1.39
CA SER A 114 6.02 -18.93 -2.70
C SER A 114 4.87 -19.88 -3.08
N GLU A 115 4.16 -20.41 -2.09
CA GLU A 115 3.03 -21.31 -2.26
C GLU A 115 1.91 -21.00 -1.27
N ILE A 116 0.68 -21.02 -1.77
CA ILE A 116 -0.52 -20.93 -0.94
C ILE A 116 -0.95 -22.34 -0.55
N ASP A 117 -0.81 -22.67 0.71
CA ASP A 117 -1.32 -23.89 1.31
C ASP A 117 -2.35 -23.58 2.43
N LYS A 118 -2.82 -24.62 3.10
CA LYS A 118 -3.81 -24.44 4.18
C LYS A 118 -3.26 -23.61 5.34
N VAL A 119 -1.98 -23.74 5.65
CA VAL A 119 -1.32 -23.01 6.75
C VAL A 119 -1.29 -21.51 6.44
N VAL A 120 -0.93 -21.14 5.20
CA VAL A 120 -0.94 -19.76 4.74
C VAL A 120 -2.33 -19.14 4.86
N ILE A 121 -3.37 -19.87 4.44
CA ILE A 121 -4.75 -19.39 4.51
C ILE A 121 -5.20 -19.18 5.96
N GLU A 122 -4.79 -20.04 6.89
CA GLU A 122 -5.12 -19.90 8.31
C GLU A 122 -4.43 -18.69 8.96
N ILE A 123 -3.25 -18.30 8.48
CA ILE A 123 -2.50 -17.15 9.00
C ILE A 123 -3.11 -15.82 8.50
N VAL A 124 -3.51 -15.77 7.26
CA VAL A 124 -4.12 -14.58 6.64
C VAL A 124 -5.54 -14.37 7.13
#